data_1c2366898ddb75512ee7c1018a0e1d53
#
_entry.id   1c2366898ddb75512ee7c1018a0e1d53
#
_cell.length_a   1.000
_cell.length_b   1.000
_cell.length_c   1.000
_cell.angle_alpha   90.00
_cell.angle_beta   90.00
_cell.angle_gamma   90.00
#
_symmetry.space_group_name_H-M   'P 1'
#
loop_
_entity.id
_entity.type
_entity.pdbx_description
1 polymer ?
#
loop_
_entity_poly.entity_id
_entity_poly.type
_entity_poly.pdbx_seq_one_letter_code
_entity_poly.pdbx_strand_id
1 'polypeptide(L)'
;MIKLLLLRHGEEIISTVQEIVEPETEKPLGYRLHKPFRLDIVDQSQGQGYQLEWFPWAPLSKDKDFYLPGSHVVTVYNPLDALTTQYISAIDEERYAANFKKHEERFNLSYDENDLDEMFKEAEKIMNEDEETKPV
;
A
#
# COMPACT_ATOMS: atom_id res chain seq x y z
N MET A 1 8.29 13.94 0.99
CA MET A 1 7.60 14.80 0.02
C MET A 1 6.40 14.06 -0.57
N ILE A 2 5.25 14.69 -0.61
CA ILE A 2 4.02 14.06 -1.09
C ILE A 2 3.95 14.13 -2.61
N LYS A 3 3.82 12.97 -3.27
CA LYS A 3 3.80 12.87 -4.73
C LYS A 3 2.70 11.93 -5.20
N LEU A 4 2.27 12.15 -6.44
CA LEU A 4 1.49 11.20 -7.19
C LEU A 4 2.45 10.38 -8.07
N LEU A 5 2.17 9.10 -8.18
CA LEU A 5 2.93 8.17 -9.03
C LEU A 5 1.96 7.46 -9.96
N LEU A 6 2.25 7.50 -11.26
CA LEU A 6 1.53 6.70 -12.24
C LEU A 6 2.35 5.44 -12.49
N LEU A 7 1.76 4.29 -12.25
CA LEU A 7 2.43 3.01 -12.43
C LEU A 7 2.15 2.43 -13.82
N ARG A 8 2.96 1.47 -14.23
CA ARG A 8 2.88 0.87 -15.58
C ARG A 8 1.51 0.28 -15.92
N HIS A 9 0.78 -0.17 -14.91
CA HIS A 9 -0.54 -0.76 -15.10
C HIS A 9 -1.68 0.27 -15.13
N GLY A 10 -1.35 1.58 -15.10
CA GLY A 10 -2.33 2.64 -15.07
C GLY A 10 -2.84 3.01 -13.68
N GLU A 11 -2.35 2.34 -12.65
CA GLU A 11 -2.71 2.63 -11.28
C GLU A 11 -2.05 3.93 -10.82
N GLU A 12 -2.82 4.82 -10.19
CA GLU A 12 -2.32 6.06 -9.61
C GLU A 12 -2.26 5.94 -8.09
N ILE A 13 -1.11 6.32 -7.53
CA ILE A 13 -0.84 6.25 -6.09
C ILE A 13 -0.44 7.62 -5.59
N ILE A 14 -0.97 8.03 -4.44
CA ILE A 14 -0.48 9.16 -3.67
C ILE A 14 0.25 8.64 -2.44
N SER A 15 1.42 9.21 -2.16
CA SER A 15 2.24 8.76 -1.04
C SER A 15 3.22 9.83 -0.60
N THR A 16 3.71 9.69 0.63
CA THR A 16 4.96 10.33 1.02
C THR A 16 6.07 9.52 0.36
N VAL A 17 6.91 10.19 -0.43
CA VAL A 17 7.87 9.53 -1.32
C VAL A 17 9.27 10.02 -1.03
N GLN A 18 10.19 9.07 -0.95
CA GLN A 18 11.63 9.32 -0.91
C GLN A 18 12.26 8.64 -2.12
N GLU A 19 12.96 9.43 -2.95
CA GLU A 19 13.68 8.89 -4.09
C GLU A 19 14.96 8.19 -3.61
N ILE A 20 15.18 6.99 -4.11
CA ILE A 20 16.40 6.22 -3.84
C ILE A 20 17.27 6.28 -5.08
N VAL A 21 18.47 6.83 -4.92
CA VAL A 21 19.41 7.02 -6.02
C VAL A 21 20.68 6.20 -5.80
N GLU A 22 21.34 5.86 -6.90
CA GLU A 22 22.64 5.22 -6.84
C GLU A 22 23.69 6.27 -6.44
N PRO A 23 24.57 5.98 -5.44
CA PRO A 23 25.48 6.99 -4.90
C PRO A 23 26.47 7.55 -5.90
N GLU A 24 26.91 6.77 -6.90
CA GLU A 24 27.93 7.18 -7.85
C GLU A 24 27.40 7.95 -9.03
N THR A 25 26.23 7.57 -9.56
CA THR A 25 25.65 8.13 -10.79
C THR A 25 24.47 9.04 -10.58
N GLU A 26 23.94 9.09 -9.35
CA GLU A 26 22.72 9.82 -8.99
C GLU A 26 21.48 9.38 -9.79
N LYS A 27 21.54 8.23 -10.46
CA LYS A 27 20.40 7.68 -11.20
C LYS A 27 19.34 7.15 -10.22
N PRO A 28 18.07 7.43 -10.46
CA PRO A 28 17.00 6.90 -9.60
C PRO A 28 16.90 5.39 -9.75
N LEU A 29 17.03 4.67 -8.63
CA LEU A 29 16.85 3.22 -8.56
C LEU A 29 15.39 2.86 -8.30
N GLY A 30 14.72 3.67 -7.51
CA GLY A 30 13.35 3.44 -7.12
C GLY A 30 12.89 4.45 -6.07
N TYR A 31 11.79 4.09 -5.42
CA TYR A 31 11.13 4.99 -4.47
C TYR A 31 10.75 4.24 -3.21
N ARG A 32 10.96 4.88 -2.07
CA ARG A 32 10.40 4.44 -0.81
C ARG A 32 9.08 5.17 -0.61
N LEU A 33 8.00 4.41 -0.45
CA LEU A 33 6.66 4.92 -0.23
C LEU A 33 6.28 4.75 1.23
N HIS A 34 5.77 5.82 1.84
CA HIS A 34 5.25 5.77 3.19
C HIS A 34 3.76 6.05 3.16
N LYS A 35 2.98 5.12 3.68
CA LYS A 35 1.51 5.16 3.70
C LYS A 35 0.90 5.48 2.33
N PRO A 36 1.17 4.65 1.30
CA PRO A 36 0.62 4.88 -0.03
C PRO A 36 -0.87 4.55 -0.10
N PHE A 37 -1.60 5.38 -0.86
CA PHE A 37 -3.00 5.16 -1.19
C PHE A 37 -3.19 5.08 -2.69
N ARG A 38 -3.99 4.11 -3.12
CA ARG A 38 -4.45 4.04 -4.51
C ARG A 38 -5.63 5.00 -4.68
N LEU A 39 -5.63 5.70 -5.79
CA LEU A 39 -6.69 6.64 -6.16
C LEU A 39 -7.46 6.09 -7.34
N ASP A 40 -8.77 5.94 -7.19
CA ASP A 40 -9.67 5.54 -8.27
C ASP A 40 -10.62 6.71 -8.57
N ILE A 41 -10.68 7.09 -9.84
CA ILE A 41 -11.62 8.10 -10.30
C ILE A 41 -12.90 7.41 -10.71
N VAL A 42 -14.00 7.76 -10.05
CA VAL A 42 -15.31 7.20 -10.35
C VAL A 42 -16.15 8.28 -11.04
N ASP A 43 -16.61 7.97 -12.24
CA ASP A 43 -17.50 8.86 -12.99
C ASP A 43 -18.92 8.76 -12.40
N GLN A 44 -19.42 9.89 -11.93
CA GLN A 44 -20.80 9.93 -11.46
C GLN A 44 -21.73 10.13 -12.67
N SER A 45 -22.52 9.12 -12.96
CA SER A 45 -23.36 8.98 -14.16
C SER A 45 -24.47 10.02 -14.31
N GLN A 46 -24.54 11.05 -13.46
CA GLN A 46 -25.56 12.11 -13.53
C GLN A 46 -24.97 13.50 -13.78
N GLY A 47 -23.80 13.59 -14.36
CA GLY A 47 -23.22 14.87 -14.73
C GLY A 47 -22.69 15.73 -13.59
N GLN A 48 -22.52 15.18 -12.41
CA GLN A 48 -22.04 15.90 -11.22
C GLN A 48 -20.52 15.81 -11.01
N GLY A 49 -19.76 15.55 -12.07
CA GLY A 49 -18.31 15.48 -12.01
C GLY A 49 -17.77 14.12 -11.59
N TYR A 50 -16.50 14.09 -11.22
CA TYR A 50 -15.81 12.87 -10.84
C TYR A 50 -15.71 12.79 -9.33
N GLN A 51 -15.90 11.58 -8.79
CA GLN A 51 -15.65 11.28 -7.39
C GLN A 51 -14.33 10.51 -7.30
N LEU A 52 -13.50 10.88 -6.33
CA LEU A 52 -12.24 10.23 -6.08
C LEU A 52 -12.38 9.28 -4.90
N GLU A 53 -12.04 8.01 -5.12
CA GLU A 53 -12.00 7.01 -4.06
C GLU A 53 -10.56 6.73 -3.65
N TRP A 54 -10.35 6.58 -2.35
CA TRP A 54 -9.04 6.36 -1.74
C TRP A 54 -8.99 4.99 -1.09
N PHE A 55 -8.01 4.18 -1.49
CA PHE A 55 -7.79 2.87 -0.89
C PHE A 55 -6.34 2.75 -0.44
N PRO A 56 -6.07 2.19 0.74
CA PRO A 56 -4.69 1.80 1.06
C PRO A 56 -4.14 0.94 -0.08
N TRP A 57 -2.92 1.22 -0.51
CA TRP A 57 -2.34 0.51 -1.67
C TRP A 57 -2.20 -1.00 -1.42
N ALA A 58 -1.79 -1.37 -0.21
CA ALA A 58 -1.68 -2.77 0.20
C ALA A 58 -2.55 -3.01 1.43
N PRO A 59 -3.88 -3.12 1.27
CA PRO A 59 -4.80 -3.14 2.41
C PRO A 59 -4.70 -4.38 3.28
N LEU A 60 -4.04 -5.42 2.80
CA LEU A 60 -3.85 -6.67 3.55
C LEU A 60 -2.52 -6.70 4.31
N SER A 61 -1.69 -5.68 4.17
CA SER A 61 -0.41 -5.59 4.84
C SER A 61 -0.49 -4.67 6.06
N LYS A 62 0.20 -5.06 7.12
CA LYS A 62 0.41 -4.19 8.28
C LYS A 62 1.54 -3.18 8.06
N ASP A 63 2.30 -3.33 6.97
CA ASP A 63 3.42 -2.46 6.67
C ASP A 63 2.94 -1.10 6.19
N LYS A 64 3.67 -0.07 6.55
CA LYS A 64 3.41 1.32 6.14
C LYS A 64 4.40 1.81 5.11
N ASP A 65 5.56 1.16 5.01
CA ASP A 65 6.64 1.51 4.11
C ASP A 65 6.83 0.44 3.05
N PHE A 66 7.01 0.88 1.81
CA PHE A 66 7.17 -0.02 0.68
C PHE A 66 8.26 0.48 -0.24
N TYR A 67 9.00 -0.44 -0.85
CA TYR A 67 9.93 -0.12 -1.91
C TYR A 67 9.28 -0.36 -3.28
N LEU A 68 9.34 0.64 -4.14
CA LEU A 68 8.82 0.55 -5.50
C LEU A 68 9.98 0.74 -6.48
N PRO A 69 10.34 -0.29 -7.27
CA PRO A 69 11.38 -0.15 -8.28
C PRO A 69 11.03 0.91 -9.32
N GLY A 70 12.01 1.69 -9.74
CA GLY A 70 11.81 2.75 -10.74
C GLY A 70 11.25 2.25 -12.06
N SER A 71 11.54 1.00 -12.41
CA SER A 71 11.04 0.36 -13.64
C SER A 71 9.51 0.21 -13.68
N HIS A 72 8.83 0.25 -12.55
CA HIS A 72 7.37 0.17 -12.47
C HIS A 72 6.68 1.51 -12.53
N VAL A 73 7.43 2.61 -12.51
CA VAL A 73 6.90 3.97 -12.47
C VAL A 73 7.00 4.60 -13.85
N VAL A 74 5.87 5.08 -14.36
CA VAL A 74 5.83 5.84 -15.61
C VAL A 74 6.23 7.28 -15.35
N THR A 75 5.63 7.91 -14.34
CA THR A 75 5.96 9.29 -13.98
C THR A 75 5.62 9.57 -12.52
N VAL A 76 6.34 10.52 -11.95
CA VAL A 76 6.12 11.07 -10.61
C VAL A 76 5.78 12.55 -10.78
N TYR A 77 4.70 13.00 -10.17
CA TYR A 77 4.23 14.36 -10.35
C TYR A 77 3.59 14.90 -9.07
N ASN A 78 3.39 16.22 -9.07
CA ASN A 78 2.87 16.91 -7.90
C ASN A 78 1.34 16.83 -7.83
N PRO A 79 0.77 16.48 -6.68
CA PRO A 79 -0.68 16.48 -6.53
C PRO A 79 -1.24 17.90 -6.46
N LEU A 80 -2.52 18.04 -6.80
CA LEU A 80 -3.26 19.26 -6.51
C LEU A 80 -3.28 19.53 -5.01
N ASP A 81 -3.30 20.79 -4.61
CA ASP A 81 -3.25 21.18 -3.19
C ASP A 81 -4.37 20.54 -2.36
N ALA A 82 -5.56 20.41 -2.94
CA ALA A 82 -6.69 19.74 -2.28
C ALA A 82 -6.39 18.27 -1.97
N LEU A 83 -5.71 17.57 -2.89
CA LEU A 83 -5.31 16.17 -2.69
C LEU A 83 -4.25 16.05 -1.60
N THR A 84 -3.29 16.97 -1.59
CA THR A 84 -2.25 17.01 -0.55
C THR A 84 -2.88 17.17 0.83
N THR A 85 -3.83 18.08 0.96
CA THR A 85 -4.54 18.32 2.22
C THR A 85 -5.32 17.07 2.66
N GLN A 86 -6.02 16.42 1.74
CA GLN A 86 -6.74 15.18 2.02
C GLN A 86 -5.80 14.05 2.44
N TYR A 87 -4.66 13.94 1.77
CA TYR A 87 -3.68 12.91 2.09
C TYR A 87 -3.09 13.10 3.49
N ILE A 88 -2.72 14.33 3.85
CA ILE A 88 -2.20 14.65 5.19
C ILE A 88 -3.22 14.24 6.27
N SER A 89 -4.49 14.50 6.01
CA SER A 89 -5.56 14.09 6.91
C SER A 89 -5.71 12.57 6.98
N ALA A 90 -5.59 11.89 5.84
CA ALA A 90 -5.74 10.43 5.76
C ALA A 90 -4.62 9.66 6.45
N ILE A 91 -3.40 10.21 6.48
CA ILE A 91 -2.25 9.57 7.14
C ILE A 91 -2.14 9.89 8.63
N ASP A 92 -3.00 10.73 9.17
CA ASP A 92 -3.11 10.93 10.61
C ASP A 92 -3.27 9.55 11.28
N GLU A 93 -2.52 9.32 12.35
CA GLU A 93 -2.41 7.98 12.96
C GLU A 93 -3.75 7.37 13.35
N GLU A 94 -4.64 8.17 13.93
CA GLU A 94 -5.97 7.69 14.33
C GLU A 94 -6.83 7.32 13.11
N ARG A 95 -6.85 8.18 12.10
CA ARG A 95 -7.64 7.96 10.88
C ARG A 95 -7.09 6.81 10.05
N TYR A 96 -5.77 6.70 9.99
CA TYR A 96 -5.10 5.61 9.28
C TYR A 96 -5.43 4.26 9.93
N ALA A 97 -5.33 4.17 11.26
CA ALA A 97 -5.67 2.96 11.99
C ALA A 97 -7.15 2.59 11.84
N ALA A 98 -8.05 3.57 11.91
CA ALA A 98 -9.49 3.35 11.73
C ALA A 98 -9.81 2.86 10.31
N ASN A 99 -9.14 3.41 9.30
CA ASN A 99 -9.31 3.00 7.91
C ASN A 99 -8.84 1.56 7.69
N PHE A 100 -7.71 1.18 8.28
CA PHE A 100 -7.20 -0.20 8.24
C PHE A 100 -8.17 -1.18 8.89
N LYS A 101 -8.68 -0.85 10.05
CA LYS A 101 -9.66 -1.68 10.77
C LYS A 101 -10.92 -1.88 9.93
N LYS A 102 -11.38 -0.83 9.26
CA LYS A 102 -12.54 -0.90 8.36
C LYS A 102 -12.30 -1.87 7.20
N HIS A 103 -11.10 -1.84 6.60
CA HIS A 103 -10.72 -2.76 5.53
C HIS A 103 -10.59 -4.19 6.02
N GLU A 104 -10.02 -4.38 7.20
CA GLU A 104 -9.90 -5.69 7.85
C GLU A 104 -11.28 -6.31 8.06
N GLU A 105 -12.24 -5.56 8.57
CA GLU A 105 -13.63 -5.98 8.73
C GLU A 105 -14.29 -6.32 7.38
N ARG A 106 -14.00 -5.52 6.35
CA ARG A 106 -14.55 -5.71 5.00
C ARG A 106 -14.09 -7.02 4.36
N PHE A 107 -12.86 -7.43 4.62
CA PHE A 107 -12.33 -8.71 4.15
C PHE A 107 -12.70 -9.89 5.05
N ASN A 108 -13.42 -9.64 6.14
CA ASN A 108 -13.87 -10.67 7.07
C ASN A 108 -12.70 -11.48 7.67
N LEU A 109 -11.63 -10.79 8.07
CA LEU A 109 -10.40 -11.38 8.58
C LEU A 109 -10.35 -11.45 10.10
N SER A 110 -11.50 -11.37 10.79
CA SER A 110 -11.52 -11.48 12.23
C SER A 110 -11.47 -12.95 12.65
N TYR A 111 -10.32 -13.37 13.18
CA TYR A 111 -10.14 -14.68 13.80
C TYR A 111 -10.07 -14.49 15.31
N ASP A 112 -10.61 -15.46 16.10
CA ASP A 112 -10.37 -15.45 17.53
C ASP A 112 -8.94 -15.94 17.83
N GLU A 113 -8.47 -15.73 19.07
CA GLU A 113 -7.11 -16.11 19.47
C GLU A 113 -6.85 -17.63 19.32
N ASN A 114 -7.84 -18.45 19.54
CA ASN A 114 -7.71 -19.91 19.43
C ASN A 114 -7.52 -20.33 17.97
N ASP A 115 -8.26 -19.70 17.04
CA ASP A 115 -8.13 -19.97 15.60
C ASP A 115 -6.75 -19.59 15.09
N LEU A 116 -6.23 -18.44 15.54
CA LEU A 116 -4.89 -17.99 15.19
C LEU A 116 -3.81 -18.93 15.70
N ASP A 117 -3.92 -19.40 16.95
CA ASP A 117 -2.96 -20.33 17.53
C ASP A 117 -2.92 -21.66 16.78
N GLU A 118 -4.08 -22.19 16.40
CA GLU A 118 -4.16 -23.39 15.59
C GLU A 118 -3.53 -23.22 14.22
N MET A 119 -3.77 -22.08 13.57
CA MET A 119 -3.17 -21.76 12.26
C MET A 119 -1.65 -21.65 12.35
N PHE A 120 -1.12 -21.04 13.40
CA PHE A 120 0.33 -20.93 13.60
C PHE A 120 0.97 -22.30 13.86
N LYS A 121 0.34 -23.15 14.64
CA LYS A 121 0.82 -24.52 14.90
C LYS A 121 0.86 -25.34 13.61
N GLU A 122 -0.16 -25.23 12.79
CA GLU A 122 -0.25 -25.93 11.52
C GLU A 122 0.84 -25.44 10.54
N ALA A 123 1.06 -24.11 10.49
CA ALA A 123 2.12 -23.52 9.66
C ALA A 123 3.51 -23.98 10.11
N GLU A 124 3.79 -24.03 11.42
CA GLU A 124 5.06 -24.55 11.95
C GLU A 124 5.26 -26.02 11.59
N LYS A 125 4.21 -26.81 11.67
CA LYS A 125 4.28 -28.23 11.30
C LYS A 125 4.63 -28.41 9.83
N ILE A 126 4.04 -27.62 8.95
CA ILE A 126 4.33 -27.66 7.52
C ILE A 126 5.77 -27.25 7.25
N MET A 127 6.28 -26.22 7.90
CA MET A 127 7.67 -25.75 7.77
C MET A 127 8.67 -26.83 8.23
N ASN A 128 8.39 -27.49 9.33
CA ASN A 128 9.25 -28.56 9.87
C ASN A 128 9.25 -29.78 8.96
N GLU A 129 8.12 -30.15 8.36
CA GLU A 129 8.04 -31.23 7.38
C GLU A 129 8.85 -30.92 6.12
N ASP A 130 8.83 -29.68 5.63
CA ASP A 130 9.64 -29.25 4.49
C ASP A 130 11.14 -29.30 4.78
N GLU A 131 11.55 -28.98 5.99
CA GLU A 131 12.96 -29.11 6.41
C GLU A 131 13.43 -30.57 6.47
N GLU A 132 12.57 -31.48 6.92
CA GLU A 132 12.87 -32.91 7.00
C GLU A 132 12.93 -33.58 5.62
N THR A 133 12.25 -33.03 4.62
CA THR A 133 12.19 -33.61 3.27
C THR A 133 13.21 -33.03 2.31
N LYS A 134 14.02 -32.05 2.71
CA LYS A 134 15.10 -31.54 1.87
C LYS A 134 16.19 -32.59 1.70
N PRO A 135 16.56 -32.95 0.45
CA PRO A 135 17.67 -33.87 0.21
C PRO A 135 18.97 -33.27 0.72
N VAL A 136 19.67 -34.05 1.44
CA VAL A 136 21.00 -33.71 2.01
C VAL A 136 22.00 -33.56 0.90
#